data_b25868aaab571fe3c9fea6015322de9a
#
_entry.id   b25868aaab571fe3c9fea6015322de9a
#
_cell.length_a   1.000
_cell.length_b   1.000
_cell.length_c   1.000
_cell.angle_alpha   90.00
_cell.angle_beta   90.00
_cell.angle_gamma   90.00
#
_symmetry.space_group_name_H-M   'P 1'
#
loop_
_entity.id
_entity.type
_entity.pdbx_description
1 polymer ?
#
loop_
_entity_poly.entity_id
_entity_poly.type
_entity_poly.pdbx_seq_one_letter_code
_entity_poly.pdbx_strand_id
1 'polypeptide(L)'
;MTNDETIRRIVIFDTTLRDGEQAPGCSMNPQEKLEVARRLEKLGVDVMEAGFPASSPGDLESVKTIAGIVKDCTVAALCRCAEKDIDAGREALVKAARPRIHLFLATSPIHMEYKLKMTPDQVVERAVSAVKYAKAFCSDLEFSAEDASRSDPDFVCRVFGAVIAAGATTLNIPDTVGYAIPEEFGRFVRYIKEHTPAAEKAKFSVHVHNDLGLAVANSLAAIEAGADQVECTINGIGERAGNASLEEIVMALRVRRDYLKADTRIDTTQIYGTSRLVTQVTGVKVQPNKAVVGENAFAHEAGIHQHGVLANPATYEIMTPESVGISKNQMVLGKHSGRHAFEDRLRDMGFIVDPQTLDAIFAEFKALADKKKVVGDRDIEALVMGAAASVPETWKLEHWAVNTGSALGASGTIRLRHRNGEYHQRVSMGNGPIDAMFKVINRITGKEPDLELYEIGAVTDGSASQGEAMVKIALGGRRWNGRGVSTDVVEASIKAYIAALNAMEWELSAVRSQDQ
;
A
#
# COMPACT_ATOMS: atom_id res chain seq x y z
N MET A 1 -31.12 -23.92 14.77
CA MET A 1 -30.41 -24.90 13.95
C MET A 1 -29.61 -24.08 12.98
N THR A 2 -28.34 -23.85 13.28
CA THR A 2 -27.41 -23.14 12.39
C THR A 2 -27.06 -24.14 11.29
N ASN A 3 -27.59 -23.94 10.08
CA ASN A 3 -27.03 -24.55 8.89
C ASN A 3 -25.57 -24.13 8.79
N ASP A 4 -24.68 -25.05 9.11
CA ASP A 4 -23.23 -24.89 8.86
C ASP A 4 -23.02 -25.05 7.33
N GLU A 5 -23.42 -24.02 6.58
CA GLU A 5 -23.18 -23.98 5.14
C GLU A 5 -21.66 -23.93 4.94
N THR A 6 -21.13 -24.99 4.35
CA THR A 6 -19.69 -25.15 4.13
C THR A 6 -19.14 -23.99 3.30
N ILE A 7 -18.27 -23.18 3.89
CA ILE A 7 -17.60 -22.07 3.22
C ILE A 7 -16.65 -22.63 2.16
N ARG A 8 -16.89 -22.29 0.89
CA ARG A 8 -16.00 -22.69 -0.22
C ARG A 8 -14.67 -21.98 -0.13
N ARG A 9 -13.59 -22.68 -0.36
CA ARG A 9 -12.27 -22.08 -0.53
C ARG A 9 -12.05 -21.73 -1.99
N ILE A 10 -11.80 -20.43 -2.26
CA ILE A 10 -11.42 -19.93 -3.57
C ILE A 10 -9.89 -19.89 -3.66
N VAL A 11 -9.37 -20.46 -4.74
CA VAL A 11 -7.94 -20.44 -5.06
C VAL A 11 -7.59 -19.07 -5.64
N ILE A 12 -6.59 -18.40 -5.07
CA ILE A 12 -6.06 -17.16 -5.59
C ILE A 12 -4.82 -17.46 -6.43
N PHE A 13 -4.94 -17.18 -7.73
CA PHE A 13 -3.86 -17.26 -8.70
C PHE A 13 -3.35 -15.84 -8.98
N ASP A 14 -2.15 -15.52 -8.52
CA ASP A 14 -1.53 -14.22 -8.75
C ASP A 14 -0.71 -14.24 -10.04
N THR A 15 -0.99 -13.32 -10.94
CA THR A 15 -0.26 -13.13 -12.20
C THR A 15 0.49 -11.78 -12.27
N THR A 16 0.79 -11.17 -11.14
CA THR A 16 1.54 -9.91 -11.05
C THR A 16 2.89 -9.98 -11.77
N LEU A 17 3.60 -11.11 -11.64
CA LEU A 17 4.93 -11.34 -12.24
C LEU A 17 4.88 -11.77 -13.72
N ARG A 18 3.68 -11.95 -14.30
CA ARG A 18 3.52 -12.28 -15.72
C ARG A 18 2.67 -11.21 -16.43
N ASP A 19 1.34 -11.19 -16.24
CA ASP A 19 0.44 -10.24 -16.89
C ASP A 19 0.62 -8.83 -16.30
N GLY A 20 0.78 -8.74 -14.99
CA GLY A 20 1.06 -7.47 -14.31
C GLY A 20 2.31 -6.79 -14.83
N GLU A 21 3.38 -7.54 -15.06
CA GLU A 21 4.64 -7.03 -15.61
C GLU A 21 4.54 -6.60 -17.09
N GLN A 22 3.58 -7.16 -17.84
CA GLN A 22 3.36 -6.80 -19.24
C GLN A 22 2.72 -5.42 -19.41
N ALA A 23 2.21 -4.81 -18.32
CA ALA A 23 1.76 -3.43 -18.37
C ALA A 23 2.90 -2.48 -18.73
N PRO A 24 2.67 -1.46 -19.60
CA PRO A 24 3.68 -0.48 -19.93
C PRO A 24 4.27 0.19 -18.69
N GLY A 25 5.59 0.10 -18.52
CA GLY A 25 6.32 0.66 -17.37
C GLY A 25 6.42 -0.24 -16.14
N CYS A 26 5.80 -1.43 -16.14
CA CYS A 26 5.82 -2.36 -15.00
C CYS A 26 6.92 -3.43 -15.07
N SER A 27 7.80 -3.39 -16.06
CA SER A 27 8.90 -4.37 -16.18
C SER A 27 9.79 -4.36 -14.95
N MET A 28 10.06 -5.55 -14.42
CA MET A 28 10.87 -5.75 -13.21
C MET A 28 12.20 -6.42 -13.55
N ASN A 29 13.26 -6.01 -12.88
CA ASN A 29 14.53 -6.74 -12.96
C ASN A 29 14.45 -8.07 -12.16
N PRO A 30 15.40 -9.02 -12.36
CA PRO A 30 15.36 -10.31 -11.69
C PRO A 30 15.32 -10.23 -10.15
N GLN A 31 16.00 -9.26 -9.55
CA GLN A 31 16.02 -9.09 -8.10
C GLN A 31 14.66 -8.60 -7.57
N GLU A 32 14.04 -7.66 -8.26
CA GLU A 32 12.69 -7.17 -7.96
C GLU A 32 11.65 -8.29 -8.08
N LYS A 33 11.72 -9.11 -9.14
CA LYS A 33 10.86 -10.30 -9.28
C LYS A 33 10.98 -11.25 -8.11
N LEU A 34 12.20 -11.49 -7.62
CA LEU A 34 12.43 -12.34 -6.45
C LEU A 34 11.85 -11.77 -5.16
N GLU A 35 11.96 -10.46 -4.98
CA GLU A 35 11.41 -9.78 -3.80
C GLU A 35 9.87 -9.84 -3.82
N VAL A 36 9.25 -9.56 -4.97
CA VAL A 36 7.80 -9.68 -5.15
C VAL A 36 7.35 -11.13 -4.95
N ALA A 37 8.07 -12.12 -5.52
CA ALA A 37 7.73 -13.53 -5.35
C ALA A 37 7.72 -13.97 -3.87
N ARG A 38 8.73 -13.59 -3.08
CA ARG A 38 8.76 -13.86 -1.64
C ARG A 38 7.61 -13.19 -0.91
N ARG A 39 7.25 -11.99 -1.35
CA ARG A 39 6.16 -11.24 -0.75
C ARG A 39 4.81 -11.87 -1.05
N LEU A 40 4.58 -12.34 -2.28
CA LEU A 40 3.38 -13.07 -2.69
C LEU A 40 3.24 -14.42 -1.95
N GLU A 41 4.34 -15.15 -1.77
CA GLU A 41 4.35 -16.37 -0.96
C GLU A 41 3.96 -16.08 0.50
N LYS A 42 4.52 -15.02 1.11
CA LYS A 42 4.17 -14.56 2.47
C LYS A 42 2.72 -14.10 2.57
N LEU A 43 2.19 -13.43 1.55
CA LEU A 43 0.78 -13.05 1.45
C LEU A 43 -0.14 -14.27 1.45
N GLY A 44 0.36 -15.41 0.98
CA GLY A 44 -0.37 -16.67 0.98
C GLY A 44 -1.14 -16.93 -0.30
N VAL A 45 -0.68 -16.46 -1.47
CA VAL A 45 -1.27 -16.85 -2.75
C VAL A 45 -1.21 -18.36 -2.94
N ASP A 46 -2.21 -18.94 -3.60
CA ASP A 46 -2.25 -20.38 -3.84
C ASP A 46 -1.36 -20.76 -5.03
N VAL A 47 -1.41 -19.94 -6.08
CA VAL A 47 -0.62 -20.08 -7.29
C VAL A 47 0.01 -18.74 -7.64
N MET A 48 1.26 -18.76 -8.05
CA MET A 48 2.02 -17.62 -8.55
C MET A 48 2.47 -17.90 -9.97
N GLU A 49 1.99 -17.11 -10.93
CA GLU A 49 2.48 -17.19 -12.30
C GLU A 49 3.78 -16.36 -12.40
N ALA A 50 4.90 -17.05 -12.47
CA ALA A 50 6.21 -16.42 -12.30
C ALA A 50 6.75 -15.77 -13.59
N GLY A 51 6.15 -16.03 -14.74
CA GLY A 51 6.53 -15.46 -16.03
C GLY A 51 6.21 -16.34 -17.23
N PHE A 52 6.80 -15.97 -18.38
CA PHE A 52 6.66 -16.66 -19.66
C PHE A 52 8.04 -17.12 -20.16
N PRO A 53 8.53 -18.30 -19.76
CA PRO A 53 9.90 -18.75 -20.02
C PRO A 53 10.35 -18.71 -21.47
N ALA A 54 9.44 -18.94 -22.42
CA ALA A 54 9.74 -18.90 -23.85
C ALA A 54 9.86 -17.50 -24.43
N SER A 55 9.54 -16.44 -23.65
CA SER A 55 9.58 -15.05 -24.14
C SER A 55 11.02 -14.54 -24.29
N SER A 56 11.90 -14.86 -23.34
CA SER A 56 13.31 -14.47 -23.36
C SER A 56 14.16 -15.35 -22.45
N PRO A 57 15.50 -15.39 -22.67
CA PRO A 57 16.44 -16.06 -21.74
C PRO A 57 16.38 -15.51 -20.31
N GLY A 58 16.15 -14.18 -20.17
CA GLY A 58 16.04 -13.53 -18.86
C GLY A 58 14.80 -13.98 -18.10
N ASP A 59 13.68 -14.14 -18.80
CA ASP A 59 12.42 -14.62 -18.20
C ASP A 59 12.52 -16.10 -17.78
N LEU A 60 13.15 -16.92 -18.63
CA LEU A 60 13.47 -18.32 -18.30
C LEU A 60 14.26 -18.42 -16.99
N GLU A 61 15.33 -17.63 -16.85
CA GLU A 61 16.18 -17.67 -15.67
C GLU A 61 15.48 -17.10 -14.42
N SER A 62 14.66 -16.08 -14.59
CA SER A 62 13.84 -15.52 -13.51
C SER A 62 12.86 -16.56 -12.96
N VAL A 63 12.11 -17.24 -13.84
CA VAL A 63 11.18 -18.30 -13.43
C VAL A 63 11.91 -19.46 -12.76
N LYS A 64 13.07 -19.89 -13.28
CA LYS A 64 13.93 -20.91 -12.63
C LYS A 64 14.32 -20.53 -11.22
N THR A 65 14.72 -19.29 -11.03
CA THR A 65 15.18 -18.80 -9.72
C THR A 65 14.02 -18.74 -8.73
N ILE A 66 12.86 -18.21 -9.15
CA ILE A 66 11.62 -18.19 -8.34
C ILE A 66 11.21 -19.62 -7.97
N ALA A 67 11.16 -20.53 -8.94
CA ALA A 67 10.82 -21.93 -8.73
C ALA A 67 11.74 -22.64 -7.71
N GLY A 68 13.00 -22.22 -7.64
CA GLY A 68 13.97 -22.76 -6.68
C GLY A 68 13.76 -22.32 -5.23
N ILE A 69 13.20 -21.12 -5.00
CA ILE A 69 13.06 -20.52 -3.67
C ILE A 69 11.66 -20.65 -3.08
N VAL A 70 10.63 -20.61 -3.89
CA VAL A 70 9.23 -20.70 -3.46
C VAL A 70 8.87 -22.13 -3.06
N LYS A 71 8.21 -22.30 -1.88
CA LYS A 71 7.90 -23.63 -1.30
C LYS A 71 6.42 -23.80 -0.95
N ASP A 72 5.77 -22.73 -0.53
CA ASP A 72 4.43 -22.81 0.08
C ASP A 72 3.28 -22.51 -0.90
N CYS A 73 3.57 -22.07 -2.13
CA CYS A 73 2.58 -21.94 -3.20
C CYS A 73 3.00 -22.69 -4.46
N THR A 74 2.05 -22.89 -5.37
CA THR A 74 2.31 -23.45 -6.70
C THR A 74 2.98 -22.38 -7.57
N VAL A 75 4.06 -22.74 -8.27
CA VAL A 75 4.70 -21.85 -9.25
C VAL A 75 4.24 -22.28 -10.64
N ALA A 76 3.57 -21.36 -11.35
CA ALA A 76 3.09 -21.56 -12.70
C ALA A 76 4.00 -20.87 -13.72
N ALA A 77 4.12 -21.47 -14.90
CA ALA A 77 4.76 -20.90 -16.08
C ALA A 77 3.81 -20.90 -17.25
N LEU A 78 3.63 -19.72 -17.89
CA LEU A 78 2.81 -19.59 -19.09
C LEU A 78 3.53 -20.19 -20.30
N CYS A 79 2.78 -20.96 -21.11
CA CYS A 79 3.28 -21.59 -22.31
C CYS A 79 2.22 -21.55 -23.44
N ARG A 80 2.62 -21.16 -24.64
CA ARG A 80 1.79 -21.42 -25.81
C ARG A 80 1.66 -22.92 -26.04
N CYS A 81 0.61 -23.35 -26.75
CA CYS A 81 0.43 -24.73 -27.17
C CYS A 81 1.43 -25.12 -28.28
N ALA A 82 2.72 -25.12 -27.95
CA ALA A 82 3.85 -25.50 -28.81
C ALA A 82 4.91 -26.18 -27.94
N GLU A 83 5.45 -27.32 -28.41
CA GLU A 83 6.41 -28.14 -27.65
C GLU A 83 7.59 -27.33 -27.14
N LYS A 84 8.18 -26.46 -27.99
CA LYS A 84 9.30 -25.60 -27.61
C LYS A 84 8.98 -24.72 -26.39
N ASP A 85 7.77 -24.15 -26.31
CA ASP A 85 7.38 -23.31 -25.18
C ASP A 85 7.17 -24.15 -23.92
N ILE A 86 6.57 -25.34 -24.09
CA ILE A 86 6.33 -26.29 -23.02
C ILE A 86 7.65 -26.82 -22.45
N ASP A 87 8.65 -27.08 -23.30
CA ASP A 87 9.99 -27.47 -22.87
C ASP A 87 10.67 -26.37 -22.08
N ALA A 88 10.55 -25.10 -22.49
CA ALA A 88 11.06 -23.97 -21.72
C ALA A 88 10.36 -23.87 -20.36
N GLY A 89 9.03 -24.05 -20.31
CA GLY A 89 8.28 -24.11 -19.04
C GLY A 89 8.72 -25.26 -18.15
N ARG A 90 8.90 -26.47 -18.70
CA ARG A 90 9.45 -27.63 -17.98
C ARG A 90 10.81 -27.32 -17.39
N GLU A 91 11.73 -26.77 -18.21
CA GLU A 91 13.09 -26.41 -17.77
C GLU A 91 13.05 -25.40 -16.62
N ALA A 92 12.20 -24.38 -16.73
CA ALA A 92 12.05 -23.34 -15.71
C ALA A 92 11.54 -23.89 -14.37
N LEU A 93 10.64 -24.88 -14.42
CA LEU A 93 9.94 -25.40 -13.24
C LEU A 93 10.60 -26.62 -12.59
N VAL A 94 11.74 -27.09 -13.09
CA VAL A 94 12.39 -28.34 -12.63
C VAL A 94 12.68 -28.35 -11.12
N LYS A 95 12.91 -27.17 -10.50
CA LYS A 95 13.17 -27.01 -9.07
C LYS A 95 11.95 -26.61 -8.24
N ALA A 96 10.81 -26.41 -8.88
CA ALA A 96 9.59 -26.02 -8.18
C ALA A 96 9.12 -27.13 -7.24
N ALA A 97 8.75 -26.77 -6.02
CA ALA A 97 8.15 -27.71 -5.07
C ALA A 97 6.77 -28.19 -5.55
N ARG A 98 6.04 -27.28 -6.20
CA ARG A 98 4.70 -27.52 -6.79
C ARG A 98 4.65 -26.84 -8.17
N PRO A 99 5.05 -27.52 -9.24
CA PRO A 99 5.02 -26.95 -10.58
C PRO A 99 3.63 -26.99 -11.18
N ARG A 100 3.26 -25.93 -11.95
CA ARG A 100 2.12 -25.90 -12.85
C ARG A 100 2.54 -25.40 -14.22
N ILE A 101 2.13 -26.10 -15.27
CA ILE A 101 2.22 -25.56 -16.64
C ILE A 101 0.86 -24.97 -16.99
N HIS A 102 0.88 -23.69 -17.36
CA HIS A 102 -0.29 -22.94 -17.81
C HIS A 102 -0.25 -22.81 -19.34
N LEU A 103 -1.12 -23.55 -20.01
CA LEU A 103 -1.26 -23.56 -21.46
C LEU A 103 -2.36 -22.62 -21.90
N PHE A 104 -2.19 -21.92 -23.01
CA PHE A 104 -3.26 -21.13 -23.60
C PHE A 104 -3.35 -21.27 -25.11
N LEU A 105 -4.58 -21.19 -25.61
CA LEU A 105 -4.89 -21.14 -27.02
C LEU A 105 -6.22 -20.42 -27.21
N ALA A 106 -6.27 -19.52 -28.20
CA ALA A 106 -7.48 -18.74 -28.44
C ALA A 106 -8.61 -19.58 -29.09
N THR A 107 -9.84 -19.27 -28.68
CA THR A 107 -11.04 -19.99 -29.09
C THR A 107 -12.07 -19.11 -29.79
N SER A 108 -11.89 -17.77 -29.77
CA SER A 108 -12.83 -16.89 -30.47
C SER A 108 -12.66 -16.90 -31.98
N PRO A 109 -13.74 -16.72 -32.75
CA PRO A 109 -13.70 -16.70 -34.23
C PRO A 109 -12.68 -15.71 -34.76
N ILE A 110 -12.62 -14.51 -34.19
CA ILE A 110 -11.69 -13.47 -34.63
C ILE A 110 -10.23 -13.88 -34.45
N HIS A 111 -9.88 -14.54 -33.32
CA HIS A 111 -8.53 -15.03 -33.12
C HIS A 111 -8.20 -16.25 -33.98
N MET A 112 -9.14 -17.15 -34.17
CA MET A 112 -8.94 -18.30 -35.06
C MET A 112 -8.66 -17.87 -36.50
N GLU A 113 -9.40 -16.87 -36.99
CA GLU A 113 -9.24 -16.36 -38.35
C GLU A 113 -7.96 -15.54 -38.54
N TYR A 114 -7.75 -14.51 -37.70
CA TYR A 114 -6.70 -13.52 -37.96
C TYR A 114 -5.37 -13.83 -37.29
N LYS A 115 -5.38 -14.41 -36.06
CA LYS A 115 -4.17 -14.68 -35.26
C LYS A 115 -3.63 -16.09 -35.48
N LEU A 116 -4.48 -17.11 -35.34
CA LEU A 116 -4.07 -18.49 -35.40
C LEU A 116 -4.06 -19.04 -36.82
N LYS A 117 -4.96 -18.57 -37.68
CA LYS A 117 -5.24 -19.09 -39.03
C LYS A 117 -5.54 -20.61 -39.01
N MET A 118 -6.41 -21.00 -38.08
CA MET A 118 -6.80 -22.38 -37.79
C MET A 118 -8.31 -22.56 -37.85
N THR A 119 -8.72 -23.75 -38.30
CA THR A 119 -10.11 -24.19 -38.15
C THR A 119 -10.40 -24.59 -36.69
N PRO A 120 -11.68 -24.61 -36.25
CA PRO A 120 -12.04 -25.09 -34.92
C PRO A 120 -11.47 -26.48 -34.59
N ASP A 121 -11.49 -27.42 -35.54
CA ASP A 121 -10.94 -28.76 -35.33
C ASP A 121 -9.43 -28.75 -35.11
N GLN A 122 -8.69 -27.95 -35.86
CA GLN A 122 -7.25 -27.75 -35.66
C GLN A 122 -6.92 -27.12 -34.29
N VAL A 123 -7.77 -26.24 -33.78
CA VAL A 123 -7.61 -25.66 -32.42
C VAL A 123 -7.77 -26.76 -31.37
N VAL A 124 -8.81 -27.61 -31.48
CA VAL A 124 -9.01 -28.76 -30.58
C VAL A 124 -7.80 -29.70 -30.62
N GLU A 125 -7.38 -30.11 -31.83
CA GLU A 125 -6.21 -30.98 -32.00
C GLU A 125 -4.94 -30.41 -31.38
N ARG A 126 -4.66 -29.12 -31.60
CA ARG A 126 -3.52 -28.42 -31.06
C ARG A 126 -3.56 -28.38 -29.53
N ALA A 127 -4.73 -28.04 -28.93
CA ALA A 127 -4.93 -28.01 -27.50
C ALA A 127 -4.69 -29.37 -26.85
N VAL A 128 -5.30 -30.43 -27.40
CA VAL A 128 -5.15 -31.81 -26.94
C VAL A 128 -3.69 -32.29 -27.03
N SER A 129 -3.02 -32.02 -28.16
CA SER A 129 -1.61 -32.39 -28.34
C SER A 129 -0.71 -31.73 -27.30
N ALA A 130 -0.89 -30.42 -27.08
CA ALA A 130 -0.10 -29.66 -26.09
C ALA A 130 -0.33 -30.16 -24.66
N VAL A 131 -1.59 -30.42 -24.27
CA VAL A 131 -1.91 -30.94 -22.92
C VAL A 131 -1.31 -32.34 -22.73
N LYS A 132 -1.44 -33.26 -23.73
CA LYS A 132 -0.83 -34.59 -23.67
C LYS A 132 0.70 -34.51 -23.54
N TYR A 133 1.33 -33.62 -24.29
CA TYR A 133 2.77 -33.41 -24.22
C TYR A 133 3.21 -32.95 -22.82
N ALA A 134 2.57 -31.91 -22.30
CA ALA A 134 2.86 -31.38 -20.96
C ALA A 134 2.56 -32.41 -19.86
N LYS A 135 1.51 -33.24 -20.02
CA LYS A 135 1.12 -34.25 -19.04
C LYS A 135 2.18 -35.33 -18.81
N ALA A 136 3.08 -35.53 -19.77
CA ALA A 136 4.18 -36.50 -19.62
C ALA A 136 5.15 -36.17 -18.47
N PHE A 137 5.20 -34.93 -18.02
CA PHE A 137 6.15 -34.48 -16.98
C PHE A 137 5.58 -33.50 -15.93
N CYS A 138 4.34 -33.01 -16.12
CA CYS A 138 3.66 -32.17 -15.13
C CYS A 138 2.24 -32.70 -14.87
N SER A 139 1.91 -32.92 -13.61
CA SER A 139 0.58 -33.43 -13.25
C SER A 139 -0.46 -32.32 -13.07
N ASP A 140 -0.07 -31.09 -12.75
CA ASP A 140 -0.93 -29.92 -12.57
C ASP A 140 -0.86 -29.05 -13.83
N LEU A 141 -1.92 -29.12 -14.63
CA LEU A 141 -2.01 -28.46 -15.93
C LEU A 141 -3.23 -27.54 -15.95
N GLU A 142 -2.98 -26.26 -16.18
CA GLU A 142 -4.02 -25.29 -16.46
C GLU A 142 -4.11 -25.01 -17.95
N PHE A 143 -5.34 -24.94 -18.48
CA PHE A 143 -5.59 -24.60 -19.87
C PHE A 143 -6.53 -23.40 -19.96
N SER A 144 -6.08 -22.31 -20.58
CA SER A 144 -6.86 -21.10 -20.86
C SER A 144 -7.40 -21.12 -22.29
N ALA A 145 -8.73 -21.01 -22.42
CA ALA A 145 -9.37 -20.71 -23.67
C ALA A 145 -9.31 -19.21 -23.96
N GLU A 146 -8.18 -18.71 -24.47
CA GLU A 146 -7.98 -17.27 -24.69
C GLU A 146 -9.17 -16.66 -25.45
N ASP A 147 -9.65 -15.52 -24.97
CA ASP A 147 -10.81 -14.79 -25.51
C ASP A 147 -12.13 -15.59 -25.42
N ALA A 148 -12.29 -16.34 -24.33
CA ALA A 148 -13.47 -17.20 -24.12
C ALA A 148 -14.76 -16.39 -24.09
N SER A 149 -14.78 -15.19 -23.50
CA SER A 149 -15.97 -14.35 -23.41
C SER A 149 -16.56 -13.94 -24.77
N ARG A 150 -15.76 -13.98 -25.85
CA ARG A 150 -16.21 -13.74 -27.24
C ARG A 150 -16.25 -15.00 -28.10
N SER A 151 -16.10 -16.16 -27.48
CA SER A 151 -16.15 -17.45 -28.15
C SER A 151 -17.57 -18.02 -28.12
N ASP A 152 -17.86 -18.93 -29.05
CA ASP A 152 -19.07 -19.74 -28.98
C ASP A 152 -19.02 -20.65 -27.74
N PRO A 153 -20.04 -20.63 -26.85
CA PRO A 153 -20.02 -21.38 -25.60
C PRO A 153 -19.88 -22.90 -25.82
N ASP A 154 -20.55 -23.44 -26.81
CA ASP A 154 -20.50 -24.88 -27.09
C ASP A 154 -19.12 -25.29 -27.61
N PHE A 155 -18.48 -24.41 -28.39
CA PHE A 155 -17.11 -24.64 -28.83
C PHE A 155 -16.12 -24.61 -27.64
N VAL A 156 -16.27 -23.69 -26.68
CA VAL A 156 -15.45 -23.69 -25.45
C VAL A 156 -15.67 -24.98 -24.66
N CYS A 157 -16.92 -25.42 -24.48
CA CYS A 157 -17.24 -26.69 -23.82
C CYS A 157 -16.59 -27.91 -24.53
N ARG A 158 -16.62 -27.91 -25.88
CA ARG A 158 -15.95 -28.95 -26.69
C ARG A 158 -14.43 -28.96 -26.46
N VAL A 159 -13.78 -27.81 -26.49
CA VAL A 159 -12.33 -27.69 -26.23
C VAL A 159 -12.02 -28.16 -24.82
N PHE A 160 -12.75 -27.69 -23.81
CA PHE A 160 -12.53 -28.04 -22.41
C PHE A 160 -12.74 -29.54 -22.15
N GLY A 161 -13.79 -30.15 -22.67
CA GLY A 161 -13.99 -31.61 -22.58
C GLY A 161 -12.82 -32.40 -23.19
N ALA A 162 -12.30 -31.94 -24.33
CA ALA A 162 -11.16 -32.57 -24.99
C ALA A 162 -9.85 -32.44 -24.20
N VAL A 163 -9.57 -31.27 -23.61
CA VAL A 163 -8.35 -31.08 -22.81
C VAL A 163 -8.44 -31.74 -21.42
N ILE A 164 -9.63 -31.85 -20.80
CA ILE A 164 -9.84 -32.68 -19.59
C ILE A 164 -9.48 -34.13 -19.91
N ALA A 165 -9.99 -34.67 -21.02
CA ALA A 165 -9.70 -36.03 -21.43
C ALA A 165 -8.20 -36.25 -21.74
N ALA A 166 -7.48 -35.19 -22.13
CA ALA A 166 -6.03 -35.21 -22.36
C ALA A 166 -5.24 -35.07 -21.05
N GLY A 167 -5.83 -34.59 -19.93
CA GLY A 167 -5.21 -34.52 -18.61
C GLY A 167 -5.10 -33.13 -17.99
N ALA A 168 -5.78 -32.12 -18.52
CA ALA A 168 -5.89 -30.80 -17.88
C ALA A 168 -6.65 -30.92 -16.54
N THR A 169 -6.16 -30.19 -15.53
CA THR A 169 -6.69 -30.22 -14.14
C THR A 169 -7.39 -28.92 -13.76
N THR A 170 -7.11 -27.84 -14.47
CA THR A 170 -7.75 -26.53 -14.30
C THR A 170 -8.09 -25.94 -15.68
N LEU A 171 -9.26 -25.35 -15.79
CA LEU A 171 -9.79 -24.75 -17.02
C LEU A 171 -10.03 -23.27 -16.77
N ASN A 172 -9.35 -22.40 -17.46
CA ASN A 172 -9.48 -20.98 -17.27
C ASN A 172 -10.35 -20.34 -18.37
N ILE A 173 -11.27 -19.49 -17.94
CA ILE A 173 -12.24 -18.76 -18.76
C ILE A 173 -11.88 -17.28 -18.75
N PRO A 174 -11.08 -16.78 -19.71
CA PRO A 174 -10.70 -15.37 -19.71
C PRO A 174 -11.70 -14.46 -20.42
N ASP A 175 -11.98 -13.32 -19.80
CA ASP A 175 -12.48 -12.11 -20.45
C ASP A 175 -11.29 -11.26 -20.88
N THR A 176 -10.66 -11.67 -21.97
CA THR A 176 -9.37 -11.15 -22.45
C THR A 176 -9.41 -9.67 -22.82
N VAL A 177 -10.55 -9.15 -23.25
CA VAL A 177 -10.71 -7.74 -23.65
C VAL A 177 -11.52 -6.91 -22.64
N GLY A 178 -11.90 -7.50 -21.51
CA GLY A 178 -12.54 -6.80 -20.40
C GLY A 178 -13.88 -6.15 -20.75
N TYR A 179 -14.69 -6.80 -21.63
CA TYR A 179 -15.93 -6.20 -22.12
C TYR A 179 -17.19 -6.81 -21.51
N ALA A 180 -17.08 -7.94 -20.83
CA ALA A 180 -18.23 -8.62 -20.24
C ALA A 180 -18.80 -7.82 -19.06
N ILE A 181 -20.09 -7.98 -18.82
CA ILE A 181 -20.76 -7.45 -17.62
C ILE A 181 -21.06 -8.59 -16.63
N PRO A 182 -21.20 -8.31 -15.32
CA PRO A 182 -21.19 -9.36 -14.28
C PRO A 182 -22.26 -10.44 -14.48
N GLU A 183 -23.50 -10.07 -14.78
CA GLU A 183 -24.58 -11.04 -14.97
C GLU A 183 -24.35 -11.94 -16.20
N GLU A 184 -23.89 -11.35 -17.30
CA GLU A 184 -23.57 -12.07 -18.52
C GLU A 184 -22.40 -13.04 -18.29
N PHE A 185 -21.32 -12.56 -17.66
CA PHE A 185 -20.15 -13.38 -17.39
C PHE A 185 -20.44 -14.52 -16.41
N GLY A 186 -21.21 -14.24 -15.36
CA GLY A 186 -21.67 -15.28 -14.43
C GLY A 186 -22.53 -16.35 -15.11
N ARG A 187 -23.44 -15.95 -16.00
CA ARG A 187 -24.24 -16.92 -16.82
C ARG A 187 -23.34 -17.74 -17.75
N PHE A 188 -22.37 -17.11 -18.38
CA PHE A 188 -21.43 -17.78 -19.28
C PHE A 188 -20.59 -18.82 -18.52
N VAL A 189 -20.00 -18.47 -17.39
CA VAL A 189 -19.22 -19.39 -16.54
C VAL A 189 -20.07 -20.58 -16.09
N ARG A 190 -21.30 -20.33 -15.66
CA ARG A 190 -22.25 -21.39 -15.26
C ARG A 190 -22.55 -22.32 -16.41
N TYR A 191 -22.85 -21.77 -17.59
CA TYR A 191 -23.12 -22.55 -18.79
C TYR A 191 -21.94 -23.46 -19.14
N ILE A 192 -20.72 -22.91 -19.18
CA ILE A 192 -19.51 -23.69 -19.48
C ILE A 192 -19.33 -24.82 -18.47
N LYS A 193 -19.52 -24.55 -17.18
CA LYS A 193 -19.37 -25.56 -16.13
C LYS A 193 -20.39 -26.67 -16.25
N GLU A 194 -21.64 -26.36 -16.58
CA GLU A 194 -22.74 -27.31 -16.71
C GLU A 194 -22.68 -28.18 -17.99
N HIS A 195 -22.12 -27.63 -19.06
CA HIS A 195 -22.14 -28.29 -20.39
C HIS A 195 -20.78 -28.87 -20.81
N THR A 196 -19.71 -28.62 -20.03
CA THR A 196 -18.40 -29.22 -20.34
C THR A 196 -18.40 -30.72 -19.98
N PRO A 197 -18.05 -31.61 -20.91
CA PRO A 197 -17.92 -33.04 -20.61
C PRO A 197 -16.87 -33.31 -19.52
N ALA A 198 -17.23 -34.09 -18.49
CA ALA A 198 -16.36 -34.45 -17.37
C ALA A 198 -15.88 -33.25 -16.54
N ALA A 199 -16.69 -32.20 -16.46
CA ALA A 199 -16.39 -30.96 -15.70
C ALA A 199 -15.99 -31.23 -14.22
N GLU A 200 -16.54 -32.28 -13.61
CA GLU A 200 -16.25 -32.69 -12.24
C GLU A 200 -14.78 -33.12 -12.00
N LYS A 201 -14.02 -33.37 -13.07
CA LYS A 201 -12.60 -33.77 -13.00
C LYS A 201 -11.63 -32.60 -13.02
N ALA A 202 -12.12 -31.37 -13.21
CA ALA A 202 -11.29 -30.19 -13.31
C ALA A 202 -11.83 -29.05 -12.44
N LYS A 203 -10.96 -28.12 -12.05
CA LYS A 203 -11.34 -26.84 -11.44
C LYS A 203 -11.63 -25.82 -12.53
N PHE A 204 -12.54 -24.89 -12.24
CA PHE A 204 -12.82 -23.77 -13.12
C PHE A 204 -12.19 -22.50 -12.59
N SER A 205 -11.39 -21.86 -13.42
CA SER A 205 -10.70 -20.60 -13.18
C SER A 205 -11.29 -19.50 -14.06
N VAL A 206 -11.16 -18.26 -13.61
CA VAL A 206 -11.48 -17.08 -14.42
C VAL A 206 -10.34 -16.08 -14.39
N HIS A 207 -10.14 -15.39 -15.51
CA HIS A 207 -9.19 -14.30 -15.69
C HIS A 207 -9.91 -13.12 -16.33
N VAL A 208 -9.86 -11.94 -15.73
CA VAL A 208 -10.69 -10.82 -16.18
C VAL A 208 -9.89 -9.53 -16.27
N HIS A 209 -9.88 -8.91 -17.46
CA HIS A 209 -9.35 -7.57 -17.66
C HIS A 209 -10.35 -6.48 -17.28
N ASN A 210 -9.85 -5.27 -17.03
CA ASN A 210 -10.58 -4.19 -16.37
C ASN A 210 -10.95 -3.02 -17.31
N ASP A 211 -11.09 -3.28 -18.61
CA ASP A 211 -11.30 -2.23 -19.61
C ASP A 211 -12.59 -1.42 -19.38
N LEU A 212 -13.63 -2.06 -18.86
CA LEU A 212 -14.87 -1.39 -18.45
C LEU A 212 -14.93 -1.06 -16.94
N GLY A 213 -13.87 -1.32 -16.17
CA GLY A 213 -13.87 -1.12 -14.72
C GLY A 213 -14.67 -2.19 -13.95
N LEU A 214 -14.93 -3.35 -14.54
CA LEU A 214 -15.81 -4.39 -13.98
C LEU A 214 -15.08 -5.68 -13.61
N ALA A 215 -13.75 -5.73 -13.68
CA ALA A 215 -13.00 -6.97 -13.51
C ALA A 215 -13.26 -7.66 -12.16
N VAL A 216 -13.29 -6.92 -11.07
CA VAL A 216 -13.59 -7.48 -9.74
C VAL A 216 -15.02 -7.96 -9.67
N ALA A 217 -15.98 -7.18 -10.19
CA ALA A 217 -17.39 -7.56 -10.19
C ALA A 217 -17.65 -8.83 -11.01
N ASN A 218 -17.00 -8.93 -12.19
CA ASN A 218 -17.07 -10.12 -13.04
C ASN A 218 -16.47 -11.35 -12.34
N SER A 219 -15.33 -11.19 -11.67
CA SER A 219 -14.70 -12.26 -10.89
C SER A 219 -15.60 -12.76 -9.75
N LEU A 220 -16.26 -11.85 -9.02
CA LEU A 220 -17.22 -12.23 -7.98
C LEU A 220 -18.45 -12.95 -8.55
N ALA A 221 -19.00 -12.47 -9.67
CA ALA A 221 -20.11 -13.12 -10.36
C ALA A 221 -19.72 -14.54 -10.85
N ALA A 222 -18.50 -14.72 -11.30
CA ALA A 222 -17.96 -16.04 -11.66
C ALA A 222 -17.83 -16.97 -10.45
N ILE A 223 -17.40 -16.46 -9.29
CA ILE A 223 -17.36 -17.23 -8.03
C ILE A 223 -18.76 -17.69 -7.62
N GLU A 224 -19.76 -16.81 -7.71
CA GLU A 224 -21.18 -17.18 -7.45
C GLU A 224 -21.69 -18.20 -8.46
N ALA A 225 -21.23 -18.13 -9.71
CA ALA A 225 -21.52 -19.11 -10.76
C ALA A 225 -20.79 -20.46 -10.59
N GLY A 226 -19.88 -20.56 -9.62
CA GLY A 226 -19.18 -21.78 -9.27
C GLY A 226 -17.72 -21.87 -9.68
N ALA A 227 -17.07 -20.77 -10.06
CA ALA A 227 -15.62 -20.76 -10.28
C ALA A 227 -14.87 -21.13 -8.99
N ASP A 228 -13.80 -21.90 -9.12
CA ASP A 228 -12.99 -22.43 -8.01
C ASP A 228 -11.70 -21.64 -7.82
N GLN A 229 -11.24 -20.94 -8.87
CA GLN A 229 -10.02 -20.15 -8.91
C GLN A 229 -10.28 -18.80 -9.57
N VAL A 230 -9.58 -17.76 -9.12
CA VAL A 230 -9.56 -16.44 -9.76
C VAL A 230 -8.11 -16.02 -10.00
N GLU A 231 -7.81 -15.66 -11.25
CA GLU A 231 -6.57 -14.99 -11.62
C GLU A 231 -6.71 -13.50 -11.38
N CYS A 232 -5.73 -12.90 -10.74
CA CYS A 232 -5.75 -11.49 -10.37
C CYS A 232 -4.32 -10.97 -10.18
N THR A 233 -4.17 -9.66 -10.00
CA THR A 233 -2.86 -9.03 -9.76
C THR A 233 -2.92 -8.09 -8.56
N ILE A 234 -1.79 -7.90 -7.92
CA ILE A 234 -1.64 -6.83 -6.92
C ILE A 234 -1.89 -5.47 -7.59
N ASN A 235 -2.72 -4.64 -6.96
CA ASN A 235 -3.14 -3.32 -7.45
C ASN A 235 -3.92 -3.35 -8.78
N GLY A 236 -4.26 -4.52 -9.29
CA GLY A 236 -4.94 -4.66 -10.57
C GLY A 236 -4.07 -4.28 -11.78
N ILE A 237 -2.74 -4.32 -11.67
CA ILE A 237 -1.84 -4.00 -12.80
C ILE A 237 -1.98 -5.05 -13.90
N GLY A 238 -1.69 -4.67 -15.15
CA GLY A 238 -1.77 -5.56 -16.31
C GLY A 238 -1.97 -4.80 -17.62
N GLU A 239 -2.13 -5.54 -18.69
CA GLU A 239 -2.36 -4.97 -20.02
C GLU A 239 -3.53 -3.98 -20.04
N ARG A 240 -3.39 -2.87 -20.78
CA ARG A 240 -4.40 -1.81 -21.00
C ARG A 240 -4.88 -1.18 -19.67
N ALA A 241 -6.13 -1.51 -19.24
CA ALA A 241 -6.72 -1.04 -17.98
C ALA A 241 -6.42 -1.95 -16.78
N GLY A 242 -5.63 -3.01 -16.98
CA GLY A 242 -5.21 -3.95 -15.96
C GLY A 242 -6.13 -5.14 -15.76
N ASN A 243 -5.87 -5.88 -14.70
CA ASN A 243 -6.57 -7.09 -14.27
C ASN A 243 -7.53 -6.82 -13.10
N ALA A 244 -8.26 -7.83 -12.69
CA ALA A 244 -8.94 -7.82 -11.41
C ALA A 244 -7.93 -7.63 -10.25
N SER A 245 -8.23 -6.72 -9.33
CA SER A 245 -7.35 -6.43 -8.18
C SER A 245 -7.45 -7.51 -7.11
N LEU A 246 -6.34 -8.15 -6.75
CA LEU A 246 -6.29 -9.21 -5.73
C LEU A 246 -6.86 -8.73 -4.40
N GLU A 247 -6.43 -7.57 -3.92
CA GLU A 247 -6.85 -6.99 -2.65
C GLU A 247 -8.36 -6.76 -2.58
N GLU A 248 -8.97 -6.34 -3.69
CA GLU A 248 -10.41 -6.07 -3.75
C GLU A 248 -11.22 -7.36 -3.75
N ILE A 249 -10.80 -8.38 -4.50
CA ILE A 249 -11.44 -9.70 -4.49
C ILE A 249 -11.36 -10.32 -3.10
N VAL A 250 -10.16 -10.37 -2.52
CA VAL A 250 -9.92 -11.00 -1.22
C VAL A 250 -10.73 -10.33 -0.12
N MET A 251 -10.74 -8.99 -0.08
CA MET A 251 -11.50 -8.27 0.93
C MET A 251 -13.02 -8.35 0.71
N ALA A 252 -13.50 -8.39 -0.55
CA ALA A 252 -14.91 -8.64 -0.82
C ALA A 252 -15.35 -10.01 -0.31
N LEU A 253 -14.56 -11.07 -0.55
CA LEU A 253 -14.83 -12.42 -0.01
C LEU A 253 -14.81 -12.44 1.52
N ARG A 254 -13.85 -11.76 2.14
CA ARG A 254 -13.70 -11.70 3.61
C ARG A 254 -14.86 -10.95 4.27
N VAL A 255 -15.18 -9.76 3.77
CA VAL A 255 -16.21 -8.87 4.34
C VAL A 255 -17.62 -9.40 4.08
N ARG A 256 -17.86 -9.98 2.87
CA ARG A 256 -19.16 -10.52 2.48
C ARG A 256 -19.20 -12.05 2.46
N ARG A 257 -18.41 -12.66 3.36
CA ARG A 257 -18.40 -14.11 3.57
C ARG A 257 -19.78 -14.68 3.91
N ASP A 258 -20.59 -13.87 4.61
CA ASP A 258 -21.97 -14.16 4.94
C ASP A 258 -22.84 -14.39 3.69
N TYR A 259 -22.63 -13.62 2.65
CA TYR A 259 -23.37 -13.67 1.39
C TYR A 259 -22.73 -14.62 0.37
N LEU A 260 -21.45 -14.46 0.09
CA LEU A 260 -20.73 -15.19 -0.96
C LEU A 260 -20.44 -16.65 -0.60
N LYS A 261 -20.55 -17.03 0.68
CA LYS A 261 -20.24 -18.39 1.19
C LYS A 261 -18.88 -18.90 0.72
N ALA A 262 -17.93 -18.00 0.57
CA ALA A 262 -16.59 -18.24 0.05
C ALA A 262 -15.54 -17.43 0.84
N ASP A 263 -14.32 -17.94 0.89
CA ASP A 263 -13.16 -17.29 1.53
C ASP A 263 -11.87 -17.78 0.87
N THR A 264 -10.74 -17.13 1.19
CA THR A 264 -9.41 -17.46 0.70
C THR A 264 -8.47 -17.81 1.85
N ARG A 265 -7.25 -18.27 1.53
CA ARG A 265 -6.20 -18.43 2.54
C ARG A 265 -5.32 -17.20 2.73
N ILE A 266 -5.56 -16.13 1.99
CA ILE A 266 -4.74 -14.92 2.01
C ILE A 266 -4.63 -14.35 3.43
N ASP A 267 -3.42 -14.07 3.87
CA ASP A 267 -3.17 -13.25 5.06
C ASP A 267 -3.42 -11.78 4.71
N THR A 268 -4.62 -11.31 5.01
CA THR A 268 -5.05 -9.96 4.65
C THR A 268 -4.16 -8.88 5.26
N THR A 269 -3.51 -9.15 6.40
CA THR A 269 -2.58 -8.19 7.05
C THR A 269 -1.31 -7.91 6.23
N GLN A 270 -1.03 -8.73 5.20
CA GLN A 270 0.09 -8.52 4.28
C GLN A 270 -0.29 -7.69 3.03
N ILE A 271 -1.58 -7.43 2.80
CA ILE A 271 -2.09 -6.79 1.57
C ILE A 271 -1.43 -5.42 1.34
N TYR A 272 -1.54 -4.51 2.31
CA TYR A 272 -1.01 -3.14 2.16
C TYR A 272 0.50 -3.12 1.89
N GLY A 273 1.27 -3.88 2.66
CA GLY A 273 2.71 -3.98 2.47
C GLY A 273 3.10 -4.58 1.11
N THR A 274 2.29 -5.51 0.56
CA THR A 274 2.51 -6.09 -0.78
C THR A 274 2.18 -5.07 -1.86
N SER A 275 1.07 -4.35 -1.75
CA SER A 275 0.69 -3.26 -2.64
C SER A 275 1.78 -2.18 -2.71
N ARG A 276 2.32 -1.77 -1.56
CA ARG A 276 3.41 -0.78 -1.49
C ARG A 276 4.69 -1.26 -2.17
N LEU A 277 5.07 -2.53 -1.97
CA LEU A 277 6.25 -3.10 -2.64
C LEU A 277 6.07 -3.09 -4.16
N VAL A 278 4.93 -3.57 -4.68
CA VAL A 278 4.66 -3.57 -6.14
C VAL A 278 4.67 -2.14 -6.70
N THR A 279 4.08 -1.17 -5.99
CA THR A 279 4.15 0.25 -6.36
C THR A 279 5.60 0.74 -6.42
N GLN A 280 6.44 0.36 -5.47
CA GLN A 280 7.84 0.79 -5.40
C GLN A 280 8.66 0.22 -6.55
N VAL A 281 8.54 -1.07 -6.84
CA VAL A 281 9.35 -1.73 -7.88
C VAL A 281 8.88 -1.39 -9.30
N THR A 282 7.58 -1.19 -9.52
CA THR A 282 7.04 -0.82 -10.85
C THR A 282 7.03 0.68 -11.10
N GLY A 283 7.07 1.52 -10.06
CA GLY A 283 6.89 2.96 -10.16
C GLY A 283 5.44 3.40 -10.44
N VAL A 284 4.51 2.47 -10.66
CA VAL A 284 3.10 2.75 -10.92
C VAL A 284 2.37 3.05 -9.61
N LYS A 285 1.98 4.31 -9.43
CA LYS A 285 1.31 4.77 -8.22
C LYS A 285 -0.14 4.30 -8.14
N VAL A 286 -0.53 3.84 -6.98
CA VAL A 286 -1.93 3.56 -6.65
C VAL A 286 -2.70 4.88 -6.53
N GLN A 287 -3.90 4.94 -7.10
CA GLN A 287 -4.78 6.10 -6.93
C GLN A 287 -5.13 6.31 -5.44
N PRO A 288 -5.15 7.55 -4.94
CA PRO A 288 -5.46 7.80 -3.53
C PRO A 288 -6.80 7.21 -3.06
N ASN A 289 -7.80 7.17 -3.93
CA ASN A 289 -9.15 6.63 -3.65
C ASN A 289 -9.32 5.16 -4.07
N LYS A 290 -8.22 4.44 -4.40
CA LYS A 290 -8.34 3.01 -4.70
C LYS A 290 -8.84 2.25 -3.47
N ALA A 291 -9.77 1.33 -3.70
CA ALA A 291 -10.30 0.49 -2.63
C ALA A 291 -9.19 -0.28 -1.91
N VAL A 292 -9.34 -0.49 -0.63
CA VAL A 292 -8.48 -1.28 0.27
C VAL A 292 -7.08 -0.69 0.51
N VAL A 293 -6.34 -0.28 -0.53
CA VAL A 293 -4.90 0.08 -0.43
C VAL A 293 -4.59 1.55 -0.76
N GLY A 294 -5.58 2.33 -1.20
CA GLY A 294 -5.41 3.76 -1.46
C GLY A 294 -5.21 4.55 -0.17
N GLU A 295 -4.52 5.68 -0.26
CA GLU A 295 -4.25 6.55 0.90
C GLU A 295 -5.54 7.01 1.60
N ASN A 296 -6.63 7.19 0.84
CA ASN A 296 -7.92 7.63 1.34
C ASN A 296 -8.85 6.48 1.77
N ALA A 297 -8.45 5.21 1.59
CA ALA A 297 -9.32 4.06 1.84
C ALA A 297 -9.84 3.99 3.29
N PHE A 298 -9.06 4.53 4.24
CA PHE A 298 -9.38 4.61 5.67
C PHE A 298 -9.27 6.04 6.21
N ALA A 299 -9.41 7.05 5.34
CA ALA A 299 -9.33 8.45 5.73
C ALA A 299 -10.73 9.07 5.80
N HIS A 300 -11.02 9.76 6.89
CA HIS A 300 -12.27 10.47 7.10
C HIS A 300 -11.99 11.96 7.30
N GLU A 301 -12.52 12.82 6.43
CA GLU A 301 -12.39 14.29 6.54
C GLU A 301 -13.68 14.94 7.07
N ALA A 302 -14.85 14.41 6.69
CA ALA A 302 -16.13 14.97 7.09
C ALA A 302 -16.39 14.80 8.59
N GLY A 303 -16.73 15.89 9.29
CA GLY A 303 -16.92 15.90 10.75
C GLY A 303 -17.98 14.91 11.25
N ILE A 304 -19.05 14.66 10.46
CA ILE A 304 -20.09 13.68 10.78
C ILE A 304 -19.49 12.26 10.77
N HIS A 305 -18.67 11.94 9.75
CA HIS A 305 -18.00 10.64 9.65
C HIS A 305 -16.97 10.48 10.77
N GLN A 306 -16.16 11.49 11.02
CA GLN A 306 -15.17 11.47 12.10
C GLN A 306 -15.81 11.21 13.47
N HIS A 307 -16.93 11.92 13.76
CA HIS A 307 -17.68 11.71 15.01
C HIS A 307 -18.24 10.28 15.11
N GLY A 308 -18.77 9.73 14.01
CA GLY A 308 -19.27 8.35 13.97
C GLY A 308 -18.17 7.33 14.22
N VAL A 309 -17.04 7.45 13.52
CA VAL A 309 -15.90 6.53 13.66
C VAL A 309 -15.29 6.58 15.06
N LEU A 310 -15.16 7.78 15.66
CA LEU A 310 -14.68 7.94 17.04
C LEU A 310 -15.63 7.28 18.06
N ALA A 311 -16.95 7.34 17.81
CA ALA A 311 -17.92 6.66 18.67
C ALA A 311 -17.91 5.15 18.48
N ASN A 312 -17.88 4.67 17.24
CA ASN A 312 -17.75 3.27 16.86
C ASN A 312 -17.30 3.16 15.39
N PRO A 313 -16.11 2.62 15.08
CA PRO A 313 -15.62 2.47 13.70
C PRO A 313 -16.62 1.78 12.75
N ALA A 314 -17.39 0.79 13.24
CA ALA A 314 -18.38 0.08 12.44
C ALA A 314 -19.52 0.96 11.88
N THR A 315 -19.61 2.24 12.27
CA THR A 315 -20.60 3.16 11.71
C THR A 315 -20.31 3.52 10.24
N TYR A 316 -19.04 3.53 9.84
CA TYR A 316 -18.59 3.90 8.50
C TYR A 316 -17.50 2.99 7.92
N GLU A 317 -17.01 2.01 8.67
CA GLU A 317 -15.95 1.09 8.24
C GLU A 317 -16.49 -0.34 8.17
N ILE A 318 -16.36 -0.95 6.99
CA ILE A 318 -16.69 -2.37 6.74
C ILE A 318 -15.48 -3.29 7.00
N MET A 319 -14.30 -2.72 7.17
CA MET A 319 -13.03 -3.37 7.49
C MET A 319 -12.16 -2.37 8.25
N THR A 320 -11.25 -2.85 9.08
CA THR A 320 -10.33 -1.98 9.82
C THR A 320 -9.00 -1.84 9.09
N PRO A 321 -8.24 -0.73 9.28
CA PRO A 321 -6.91 -0.57 8.72
C PRO A 321 -5.97 -1.74 9.06
N GLU A 322 -6.02 -2.20 10.30
CA GLU A 322 -5.19 -3.30 10.78
C GLU A 322 -5.49 -4.61 10.05
N SER A 323 -6.76 -4.81 9.66
CA SER A 323 -7.18 -6.01 8.91
C SER A 323 -6.50 -6.16 7.55
N VAL A 324 -5.97 -5.06 7.00
CA VAL A 324 -5.24 -5.03 5.73
C VAL A 324 -3.76 -4.70 5.88
N GLY A 325 -3.28 -4.55 7.13
CA GLY A 325 -1.86 -4.31 7.46
C GLY A 325 -1.46 -2.84 7.55
N ILE A 326 -2.41 -1.93 7.72
CA ILE A 326 -2.17 -0.52 8.01
C ILE A 326 -2.17 -0.32 9.52
N SER A 327 -1.12 0.29 10.09
CA SER A 327 -0.92 0.35 11.53
C SER A 327 -1.82 1.35 12.29
N LYS A 328 -2.40 2.35 11.61
CA LYS A 328 -3.31 3.36 12.20
C LYS A 328 -4.18 4.03 11.14
N ASN A 329 -5.41 4.40 11.52
CA ASN A 329 -6.26 5.34 10.77
C ASN A 329 -5.56 6.69 10.63
N GLN A 330 -5.54 7.24 9.42
CA GLN A 330 -5.13 8.62 9.19
C GLN A 330 -6.38 9.53 9.25
N MET A 331 -6.54 10.24 10.38
CA MET A 331 -7.48 11.34 10.42
C MET A 331 -6.90 12.52 9.64
N VAL A 332 -7.40 12.72 8.42
CA VAL A 332 -7.05 13.90 7.62
C VAL A 332 -7.87 15.08 8.11
N LEU A 333 -7.19 16.12 8.61
CA LEU A 333 -7.85 17.35 9.03
C LEU A 333 -7.95 18.32 7.87
N GLY A 334 -9.17 18.79 7.61
CA GLY A 334 -9.51 19.73 6.56
C GLY A 334 -10.71 20.61 6.93
N LYS A 335 -11.21 21.39 5.95
CA LYS A 335 -12.29 22.36 6.21
C LYS A 335 -13.59 21.73 6.75
N HIS A 336 -13.79 20.42 6.52
CA HIS A 336 -14.98 19.68 6.98
C HIS A 336 -14.79 19.01 8.34
N SER A 337 -13.56 19.00 8.89
CA SER A 337 -13.27 18.41 10.19
C SER A 337 -13.96 19.16 11.32
N GLY A 338 -14.51 18.39 12.27
CA GLY A 338 -15.14 18.89 13.47
C GLY A 338 -14.13 19.22 14.58
N ARG A 339 -14.60 19.98 15.62
CA ARG A 339 -13.79 20.38 16.77
C ARG A 339 -13.20 19.18 17.53
N HIS A 340 -13.97 18.11 17.72
CA HIS A 340 -13.52 16.89 18.42
C HIS A 340 -12.36 16.20 17.69
N ALA A 341 -12.45 16.04 16.38
CA ALA A 341 -11.37 15.44 15.60
C ALA A 341 -10.08 16.28 15.65
N PHE A 342 -10.21 17.60 15.68
CA PHE A 342 -9.10 18.51 15.84
C PHE A 342 -8.48 18.40 17.25
N GLU A 343 -9.29 18.33 18.30
CA GLU A 343 -8.86 18.12 19.69
C GLU A 343 -8.14 16.79 19.87
N ASP A 344 -8.68 15.70 19.30
CA ASP A 344 -8.05 14.37 19.35
C ASP A 344 -6.70 14.38 18.64
N ARG A 345 -6.60 15.06 17.48
CA ARG A 345 -5.32 15.20 16.78
C ARG A 345 -4.29 15.98 17.57
N LEU A 346 -4.70 17.08 18.23
CA LEU A 346 -3.82 17.82 19.14
C LEU A 346 -3.31 16.93 20.28
N ARG A 347 -4.19 16.09 20.83
CA ARG A 347 -3.85 15.15 21.89
C ARG A 347 -2.87 14.08 21.43
N ASP A 348 -3.07 13.53 20.23
CA ASP A 348 -2.13 12.56 19.59
C ASP A 348 -0.76 13.19 19.31
N MET A 349 -0.72 14.49 18.98
CA MET A 349 0.51 15.25 18.79
C MET A 349 1.17 15.67 20.12
N GLY A 350 0.53 15.37 21.27
CA GLY A 350 1.04 15.68 22.61
C GLY A 350 0.68 17.09 23.12
N PHE A 351 -0.26 17.78 22.45
CA PHE A 351 -0.74 19.09 22.91
C PHE A 351 -1.98 18.92 23.80
N ILE A 352 -1.91 19.46 25.01
CA ILE A 352 -3.05 19.58 25.92
C ILE A 352 -3.34 21.08 26.04
N VAL A 353 -4.49 21.52 25.53
CA VAL A 353 -4.93 22.91 25.54
C VAL A 353 -6.25 23.05 26.30
N ASP A 354 -6.45 24.18 26.98
CA ASP A 354 -7.72 24.47 27.63
C ASP A 354 -8.84 24.75 26.59
N PRO A 355 -10.11 24.63 26.97
CA PRO A 355 -11.24 24.76 26.02
C PRO A 355 -11.30 26.12 25.29
N GLN A 356 -10.88 27.24 25.92
CA GLN A 356 -10.92 28.56 25.30
C GLN A 356 -9.81 28.70 24.25
N THR A 357 -8.61 28.25 24.57
CA THR A 357 -7.47 28.19 23.63
C THR A 357 -7.77 27.25 22.47
N LEU A 358 -8.39 26.08 22.73
CA LEU A 358 -8.82 25.15 21.69
C LEU A 358 -9.79 25.79 20.70
N ASP A 359 -10.79 26.56 21.18
CA ASP A 359 -11.77 27.21 20.32
C ASP A 359 -11.11 28.29 19.44
N ALA A 360 -10.15 29.04 19.99
CA ALA A 360 -9.38 30.04 19.23
C ALA A 360 -8.52 29.37 18.13
N ILE A 361 -7.75 28.35 18.48
CA ILE A 361 -6.92 27.61 17.52
C ILE A 361 -7.77 26.93 16.47
N PHE A 362 -8.92 26.36 16.85
CA PHE A 362 -9.85 25.74 15.92
C PHE A 362 -10.43 26.73 14.91
N ALA A 363 -10.75 27.96 15.33
CA ALA A 363 -11.19 29.01 14.41
C ALA A 363 -10.10 29.38 13.40
N GLU A 364 -8.84 29.51 13.86
CA GLU A 364 -7.68 29.74 12.96
C GLU A 364 -7.42 28.56 12.02
N PHE A 365 -7.54 27.33 12.53
CA PHE A 365 -7.46 26.11 11.72
C PHE A 365 -8.52 26.12 10.59
N LYS A 366 -9.75 26.47 10.89
CA LYS A 366 -10.82 26.57 9.88
C LYS A 366 -10.50 27.63 8.82
N ALA A 367 -10.01 28.80 9.23
CA ALA A 367 -9.59 29.85 8.31
C ALA A 367 -8.39 29.44 7.43
N LEU A 368 -7.48 28.63 7.96
CA LEU A 368 -6.36 28.05 7.21
C LEU A 368 -6.85 26.98 6.24
N ALA A 369 -7.73 26.08 6.68
CA ALA A 369 -8.28 24.99 5.88
C ALA A 369 -9.17 25.48 4.71
N ASP A 370 -9.75 26.68 4.80
CA ASP A 370 -10.43 27.32 3.68
C ASP A 370 -9.46 27.81 2.58
N LYS A 371 -8.20 28.07 2.94
CA LYS A 371 -7.16 28.58 2.02
C LYS A 371 -6.21 27.49 1.53
N LYS A 372 -6.04 26.42 2.28
CA LYS A 372 -5.09 25.36 2.02
C LYS A 372 -5.81 24.01 1.90
N LYS A 373 -5.62 23.32 0.78
CA LYS A 373 -6.32 22.07 0.46
C LYS A 373 -6.05 20.93 1.48
N VAL A 374 -4.86 20.89 2.05
CA VAL A 374 -4.46 19.89 3.06
C VAL A 374 -3.75 20.63 4.20
N VAL A 375 -4.26 20.49 5.42
CA VAL A 375 -3.63 21.03 6.63
C VAL A 375 -2.90 19.87 7.32
N GLY A 376 -1.58 19.92 7.31
CA GLY A 376 -0.73 18.90 7.92
C GLY A 376 -0.39 19.20 9.39
N ASP A 377 0.27 18.25 10.04
CA ASP A 377 0.67 18.37 11.44
C ASP A 377 1.51 19.62 11.71
N ARG A 378 2.41 19.97 10.79
CA ARG A 378 3.22 21.20 10.88
C ARG A 378 2.39 22.48 10.91
N ASP A 379 1.30 22.50 10.15
CA ASP A 379 0.38 23.65 10.15
C ASP A 379 -0.34 23.75 11.50
N ILE A 380 -0.78 22.63 12.04
CA ILE A 380 -1.46 22.53 13.32
C ILE A 380 -0.51 22.97 14.45
N GLU A 381 0.72 22.47 14.43
CA GLU A 381 1.78 22.91 15.37
C GLU A 381 2.00 24.42 15.31
N ALA A 382 2.04 24.99 14.10
CA ALA A 382 2.20 26.44 13.92
C ALA A 382 1.01 27.24 14.51
N LEU A 383 -0.23 26.73 14.36
CA LEU A 383 -1.41 27.35 14.96
C LEU A 383 -1.37 27.29 16.50
N VAL A 384 -1.04 26.13 17.06
CA VAL A 384 -0.90 25.96 18.50
C VAL A 384 0.18 26.89 19.05
N MET A 385 1.33 26.98 18.36
CA MET A 385 2.42 27.85 18.77
C MET A 385 2.11 29.34 18.56
N GLY A 386 1.32 29.68 17.54
CA GLY A 386 0.82 31.05 17.35
C GLY A 386 -0.09 31.48 18.49
N ALA A 387 -0.97 30.61 18.96
CA ALA A 387 -1.81 30.84 20.13
C ALA A 387 -1.01 30.81 21.45
N ALA A 388 0.05 29.99 21.51
CA ALA A 388 1.01 29.95 22.63
C ALA A 388 1.99 31.15 22.62
N ALA A 389 1.94 32.05 21.65
CA ALA A 389 2.73 33.27 21.63
C ALA A 389 2.40 34.23 22.80
N SER A 390 1.47 33.85 23.67
CA SER A 390 1.25 34.48 25.00
C SER A 390 2.12 33.88 26.12
N VAL A 391 3.01 32.90 25.83
CA VAL A 391 3.95 32.39 26.82
C VAL A 391 4.94 33.52 27.20
N PRO A 392 5.01 33.93 28.47
CA PRO A 392 5.95 34.95 28.86
C PRO A 392 7.39 34.52 28.53
N GLU A 393 8.13 35.37 27.82
CA GLU A 393 9.56 35.15 27.54
C GLU A 393 10.34 35.18 28.88
N THR A 394 10.59 34.01 29.46
CA THR A 394 11.46 33.91 30.64
C THR A 394 12.92 34.19 30.27
N TRP A 395 13.33 33.67 29.11
CA TRP A 395 14.65 33.86 28.54
C TRP A 395 14.56 34.46 27.13
N LYS A 396 15.36 35.50 26.88
CA LYS A 396 15.47 36.17 25.59
C LYS A 396 16.90 36.12 25.06
N LEU A 397 17.07 35.80 23.78
CA LEU A 397 18.38 35.84 23.12
C LEU A 397 18.81 37.30 22.91
N GLU A 398 20.01 37.66 23.39
CA GLU A 398 20.60 38.99 23.21
C GLU A 398 21.81 38.93 22.26
N HIS A 399 22.66 37.91 22.42
CA HIS A 399 23.86 37.77 21.58
C HIS A 399 24.28 36.30 21.49
N TRP A 400 24.83 35.92 20.36
CA TRP A 400 25.42 34.61 20.16
C TRP A 400 26.64 34.69 19.23
N ALA A 401 27.57 33.74 19.38
CA ALA A 401 28.71 33.53 18.50
C ALA A 401 29.06 32.04 18.50
N VAL A 402 29.40 31.49 17.33
CA VAL A 402 29.88 30.12 17.20
C VAL A 402 31.15 30.08 16.36
N ASN A 403 32.13 29.31 16.82
CA ASN A 403 33.31 28.96 16.06
C ASN A 403 33.31 27.47 15.76
N THR A 404 33.51 27.13 14.52
CA THR A 404 33.55 25.73 14.07
C THR A 404 34.61 25.55 12.99
N GLY A 405 35.24 24.40 12.94
CA GLY A 405 36.27 24.08 11.94
C GLY A 405 36.66 22.62 12.01
N SER A 406 37.32 22.13 10.97
CA SER A 406 37.68 20.71 10.84
C SER A 406 38.76 20.24 11.84
N ALA A 407 39.54 21.14 12.39
CA ALA A 407 40.66 20.85 13.31
C ALA A 407 40.35 21.10 14.79
N LEU A 408 39.30 21.87 15.12
CA LEU A 408 38.90 22.21 16.45
C LEU A 408 37.40 21.89 16.61
N GLY A 409 37.02 21.29 17.72
CA GLY A 409 35.61 21.07 18.07
C GLY A 409 34.84 22.41 18.04
N ALA A 410 33.54 22.34 17.80
CA ALA A 410 32.70 23.53 17.79
C ALA A 410 32.64 24.16 19.21
N SER A 411 32.78 25.49 19.28
CA SER A 411 32.56 26.23 20.52
C SER A 411 31.51 27.32 20.31
N GLY A 412 30.61 27.45 21.29
CA GLY A 412 29.52 28.43 21.26
C GLY A 412 29.55 29.35 22.46
N THR A 413 29.17 30.61 22.23
CA THR A 413 28.95 31.64 23.27
C THR A 413 27.53 32.16 23.11
N ILE A 414 26.75 32.20 24.21
CA ILE A 414 25.40 32.80 24.21
C ILE A 414 25.29 33.74 25.41
N ARG A 415 24.63 34.87 25.16
CA ARG A 415 24.13 35.79 26.20
C ARG A 415 22.61 35.78 26.14
N LEU A 416 21.99 35.36 27.23
CA LEU A 416 20.54 35.46 27.43
C LEU A 416 20.23 36.56 28.45
N ARG A 417 19.07 37.19 28.26
CA ARG A 417 18.45 38.05 29.26
C ARG A 417 17.29 37.32 29.91
N HIS A 418 17.32 37.20 31.23
CA HIS A 418 16.21 36.66 32.00
C HIS A 418 15.14 37.74 32.23
N ARG A 419 13.87 37.33 32.43
CA ARG A 419 12.72 38.25 32.64
C ARG A 419 12.90 39.24 33.81
N ASN A 420 13.76 38.92 34.77
CA ASN A 420 14.09 39.84 35.89
C ASN A 420 15.10 40.94 35.49
N GLY A 421 15.54 40.98 34.23
CA GLY A 421 16.48 41.97 33.69
C GLY A 421 17.95 41.55 33.75
N GLU A 422 18.32 40.46 34.40
CA GLU A 422 19.70 39.98 34.51
C GLU A 422 20.21 39.37 33.21
N TYR A 423 21.50 39.58 32.92
CA TYR A 423 22.18 39.00 31.76
C TYR A 423 23.05 37.82 32.17
N HIS A 424 22.90 36.71 31.48
CA HIS A 424 23.69 35.50 31.70
C HIS A 424 24.45 35.14 30.42
N GLN A 425 25.77 35.02 30.54
CA GLN A 425 26.64 34.66 29.42
C GLN A 425 27.49 33.44 29.79
N ARG A 426 27.54 32.44 28.89
CA ARG A 426 28.35 31.23 29.05
C ARG A 426 28.96 30.81 27.73
N VAL A 427 29.93 29.91 27.83
CA VAL A 427 30.63 29.26 26.71
C VAL A 427 30.55 27.77 26.90
N SER A 428 30.38 27.01 25.81
CA SER A 428 30.47 25.55 25.81
C SER A 428 31.11 25.05 24.54
N MET A 429 31.66 23.85 24.60
CA MET A 429 32.08 23.05 23.44
C MET A 429 31.04 21.98 23.16
N GLY A 430 30.95 21.57 21.86
CA GLY A 430 30.05 20.53 21.42
C GLY A 430 30.60 19.75 20.21
N ASN A 431 29.92 18.67 19.84
CA ASN A 431 30.26 17.84 18.68
C ASN A 431 29.98 18.55 17.33
N GLY A 432 29.30 19.70 17.40
CA GLY A 432 28.98 20.55 16.26
C GLY A 432 28.42 21.89 16.76
N PRO A 433 28.18 22.87 15.85
CA PRO A 433 27.76 24.22 16.23
C PRO A 433 26.44 24.22 17.03
N ILE A 434 25.45 23.44 16.62
CA ILE A 434 24.14 23.38 17.29
C ILE A 434 24.25 22.74 18.67
N ASP A 435 24.96 21.61 18.81
CA ASP A 435 25.19 20.93 20.07
C ASP A 435 25.93 21.86 21.08
N ALA A 436 26.93 22.63 20.60
CA ALA A 436 27.61 23.62 21.42
C ALA A 436 26.64 24.67 21.94
N MET A 437 25.74 25.20 21.09
CA MET A 437 24.77 26.24 21.46
C MET A 437 23.72 25.71 22.44
N PHE A 438 23.16 24.53 22.25
CA PHE A 438 22.18 23.94 23.16
C PHE A 438 22.81 23.67 24.54
N LYS A 439 24.04 23.19 24.58
CA LYS A 439 24.80 23.04 25.84
C LYS A 439 25.06 24.36 26.56
N VAL A 440 25.31 25.46 25.85
CA VAL A 440 25.43 26.79 26.46
C VAL A 440 24.13 27.20 27.11
N ILE A 441 22.98 27.01 26.40
CA ILE A 441 21.66 27.39 26.92
C ILE A 441 21.35 26.56 28.17
N ASN A 442 21.61 25.24 28.16
CA ASN A 442 21.41 24.37 29.32
C ASN A 442 22.23 24.85 30.54
N ARG A 443 23.49 25.26 30.33
CA ARG A 443 24.35 25.82 31.39
C ARG A 443 23.85 27.17 31.93
N ILE A 444 23.19 27.98 31.09
CA ILE A 444 22.62 29.27 31.55
C ILE A 444 21.35 29.02 32.35
N THR A 445 20.46 28.17 31.85
CA THR A 445 19.14 27.92 32.42
C THR A 445 19.15 26.92 33.57
N GLY A 446 20.24 26.16 33.73
CA GLY A 446 20.34 25.06 34.70
C GLY A 446 19.39 23.91 34.46
N LYS A 447 18.93 23.75 33.21
CA LYS A 447 18.04 22.67 32.76
C LYS A 447 18.74 21.82 31.71
N GLU A 448 18.55 20.52 31.77
CA GLU A 448 19.12 19.56 30.81
C GLU A 448 17.99 18.63 30.27
N PRO A 449 17.05 19.16 29.47
CA PRO A 449 16.03 18.32 28.86
C PRO A 449 16.63 17.44 27.76
N ASP A 450 16.02 16.26 27.54
CA ASP A 450 16.34 15.39 26.42
C ASP A 450 15.84 16.02 25.11
N LEU A 451 16.68 16.04 24.09
CA LEU A 451 16.32 16.49 22.75
C LEU A 451 15.72 15.31 21.97
N GLU A 452 14.39 15.26 21.81
CA GLU A 452 13.70 14.19 21.10
C GLU A 452 13.61 14.42 19.58
N LEU A 453 13.55 15.69 19.14
CA LEU A 453 13.47 16.06 17.73
C LEU A 453 14.20 17.36 17.47
N TYR A 454 14.94 17.39 16.36
CA TYR A 454 15.51 18.60 15.79
C TYR A 454 15.42 18.54 14.27
N GLU A 455 14.69 19.48 13.68
CA GLU A 455 14.48 19.58 12.23
C GLU A 455 14.79 20.99 11.74
N ILE A 456 15.32 21.06 10.51
CA ILE A 456 15.57 22.31 9.80
C ILE A 456 14.81 22.27 8.48
N GLY A 457 14.09 23.34 8.18
CA GLY A 457 13.36 23.54 6.93
C GLY A 457 13.64 24.91 6.31
N ALA A 458 13.28 25.10 5.04
CA ALA A 458 13.26 26.41 4.38
C ALA A 458 11.81 26.93 4.34
N VAL A 459 11.61 28.19 4.72
CA VAL A 459 10.27 28.83 4.70
C VAL A 459 10.02 29.48 3.33
N THR A 460 11.06 29.91 2.63
CA THR A 460 10.98 30.59 1.33
C THR A 460 12.06 30.07 0.37
N ASP A 461 11.80 30.18 -0.94
CA ASP A 461 12.77 29.81 -1.98
C ASP A 461 13.71 31.00 -2.30
N GLY A 462 14.98 30.70 -2.64
CA GLY A 462 15.96 31.69 -3.12
C GLY A 462 17.14 31.93 -2.18
N SER A 463 18.09 32.78 -2.61
CA SER A 463 19.36 33.04 -1.90
C SER A 463 19.21 33.84 -0.59
N ALA A 464 18.05 34.44 -0.33
CA ALA A 464 17.68 35.11 0.93
C ALA A 464 16.63 34.33 1.71
N SER A 465 16.56 33.01 1.50
CA SER A 465 15.62 32.10 2.17
C SER A 465 15.77 32.18 3.68
N GLN A 466 14.63 32.30 4.38
CA GLN A 466 14.60 32.15 5.83
C GLN A 466 14.61 30.67 6.20
N GLY A 467 15.57 30.28 7.04
CA GLY A 467 15.63 28.96 7.66
C GLY A 467 14.68 28.90 8.85
N GLU A 468 13.96 27.80 8.94
CA GLU A 468 13.14 27.44 10.09
C GLU A 468 13.79 26.29 10.84
N ALA A 469 13.82 26.38 12.16
CA ALA A 469 14.19 25.26 13.01
C ALA A 469 13.03 24.89 13.95
N MET A 470 12.80 23.59 14.11
CA MET A 470 11.88 23.04 15.10
C MET A 470 12.63 22.15 16.08
N VAL A 471 12.31 22.28 17.35
CA VAL A 471 12.91 21.56 18.45
C VAL A 471 11.82 20.97 19.33
N LYS A 472 11.95 19.69 19.69
CA LYS A 472 11.15 19.04 20.72
C LYS A 472 12.08 18.61 21.86
N ILE A 473 11.78 19.06 23.07
CA ILE A 473 12.51 18.69 24.30
C ILE A 473 11.59 17.92 25.24
N ALA A 474 12.18 17.03 26.05
CA ALA A 474 11.46 16.26 27.06
C ALA A 474 12.14 16.36 28.41
N LEU A 475 11.37 16.45 29.49
CA LEU A 475 11.85 16.41 30.88
C LEU A 475 10.78 15.81 31.81
N GLY A 476 11.13 14.78 32.57
CA GLY A 476 10.20 14.15 33.49
C GLY A 476 8.94 13.54 32.86
N GLY A 477 9.05 13.02 31.62
CA GLY A 477 7.93 12.43 30.86
C GLY A 477 7.01 13.43 30.17
N ARG A 478 7.26 14.75 30.32
CA ARG A 478 6.54 15.81 29.60
C ARG A 478 7.37 16.32 28.44
N ARG A 479 6.70 16.90 27.44
CA ARG A 479 7.30 17.32 26.15
C ARG A 479 6.92 18.75 25.82
N TRP A 480 7.86 19.51 25.27
CA TRP A 480 7.66 20.90 24.83
C TRP A 480 8.31 21.09 23.46
N ASN A 481 7.63 21.85 22.61
CA ASN A 481 8.08 22.18 21.28
C ASN A 481 8.49 23.66 21.23
N GLY A 482 9.46 23.97 20.38
CA GLY A 482 9.85 25.35 20.09
C GLY A 482 10.19 25.51 18.62
N ARG A 483 9.89 26.71 18.09
CA ARG A 483 10.15 27.10 16.70
C ARG A 483 10.98 28.38 16.67
N GLY A 484 11.90 28.45 15.72
CA GLY A 484 12.68 29.66 15.46
C GLY A 484 12.85 29.90 13.98
N VAL A 485 12.77 31.15 13.57
CA VAL A 485 12.97 31.56 12.16
C VAL A 485 14.07 32.60 12.10
N SER A 486 15.01 32.43 11.19
CA SER A 486 16.09 33.39 10.89
C SER A 486 16.65 33.13 9.50
N THR A 487 17.34 34.11 8.93
CA THR A 487 18.19 33.93 7.74
C THR A 487 19.44 33.10 8.07
N ASP A 488 19.79 32.94 9.35
CA ASP A 488 20.87 32.09 9.83
C ASP A 488 20.28 30.86 10.55
N VAL A 489 20.65 29.67 10.07
CA VAL A 489 20.13 28.38 10.57
C VAL A 489 20.54 28.14 12.03
N VAL A 490 21.71 28.60 12.47
CA VAL A 490 22.16 28.47 13.85
C VAL A 490 21.32 29.38 14.76
N GLU A 491 21.05 30.61 14.34
CA GLU A 491 20.16 31.51 15.06
C GLU A 491 18.72 30.99 15.14
N ALA A 492 18.20 30.45 14.04
CA ALA A 492 16.88 29.82 14.03
C ALA A 492 16.81 28.66 15.04
N SER A 493 17.85 27.84 15.11
CA SER A 493 17.95 26.71 16.05
C SER A 493 18.02 27.17 17.51
N ILE A 494 18.80 28.20 17.79
CA ILE A 494 18.90 28.81 19.13
C ILE A 494 17.53 29.35 19.58
N LYS A 495 16.84 30.09 18.68
CA LYS A 495 15.50 30.63 18.96
C LYS A 495 14.50 29.53 19.25
N ALA A 496 14.52 28.44 18.43
CA ALA A 496 13.66 27.30 18.64
C ALA A 496 13.86 26.64 20.01
N TYR A 497 15.12 26.43 20.40
CA TYR A 497 15.44 25.80 21.67
C TYR A 497 15.04 26.67 22.87
N ILE A 498 15.26 27.99 22.78
CA ILE A 498 14.83 28.95 23.82
C ILE A 498 13.31 28.99 23.94
N ALA A 499 12.58 28.94 22.81
CA ALA A 499 11.12 28.91 22.83
C ALA A 499 10.57 27.67 23.55
N ALA A 500 11.15 26.47 23.26
CA ALA A 500 10.80 25.24 23.96
C ALA A 500 11.07 25.32 25.47
N LEU A 501 12.20 25.88 25.87
CA LEU A 501 12.54 26.07 27.28
C LEU A 501 11.62 27.07 27.98
N ASN A 502 11.25 28.17 27.33
CA ASN A 502 10.29 29.13 27.88
C ASN A 502 8.92 28.46 28.12
N ALA A 503 8.45 27.65 27.20
CA ALA A 503 7.22 26.88 27.33
C ALA A 503 7.31 25.90 28.52
N MET A 504 8.43 25.21 28.65
CA MET A 504 8.69 24.29 29.76
C MET A 504 8.66 25.00 31.10
N GLU A 505 9.37 26.14 31.26
CA GLU A 505 9.45 26.87 32.50
C GLU A 505 8.11 27.48 32.91
N TRP A 506 7.35 27.99 31.95
CA TRP A 506 6.01 28.52 32.20
C TRP A 506 5.07 27.46 32.75
N GLU A 507 4.99 26.29 32.12
CA GLU A 507 4.14 25.17 32.55
C GLU A 507 4.57 24.66 33.94
N LEU A 508 5.87 24.46 34.16
CA LEU A 508 6.39 23.99 35.44
C LEU A 508 6.15 25.01 36.56
N SER A 509 6.09 26.31 36.25
CA SER A 509 5.77 27.35 37.23
C SER A 509 4.28 27.40 37.58
N ALA A 510 3.41 27.15 36.59
CA ALA A 510 1.95 27.11 36.77
C ALA A 510 1.51 25.93 37.69
N VAL A 511 2.15 24.75 37.52
CA VAL A 511 1.90 23.58 38.38
C VAL A 511 2.31 23.85 39.85
N ARG A 512 3.43 24.53 40.08
CA ARG A 512 3.88 24.88 41.45
C ARG A 512 2.96 25.88 42.16
N SER A 513 2.23 26.70 41.43
CA SER A 513 1.26 27.64 41.98
C SER A 513 -0.11 27.04 42.30
N GLN A 514 -0.39 25.83 41.83
CA GLN A 514 -1.63 25.09 42.16
C GLN A 514 -1.46 24.15 43.36
N ASP A 515 -0.20 23.82 43.74
CA ASP A 515 0.12 22.97 44.88
C ASP A 515 0.41 23.79 46.18
N GLN A 516 0.25 25.12 46.14
CA GLN A 516 0.29 26.03 47.29
C GLN A 516 -1.08 26.66 47.57
#